data_c3c8214f962c2e8468d6ccd7b01babb0
#
_entry.id   c3c8214f962c2e8468d6ccd7b01babb0
#
_cell.length_a   1.000
_cell.length_b   1.000
_cell.length_c   1.000
_cell.angle_alpha   90.00
_cell.angle_beta   90.00
_cell.angle_gamma   90.00
#
_symmetry.space_group_name_H-M   'P 1'
#
loop_
_entity.id
_entity.type
_entity.pdbx_description
1 polymer ?
#
loop_
_entity_poly.entity_id
_entity_poly.type
_entity_poly.pdbx_seq_one_letter_code
_entity_poly.pdbx_strand_id
1 'polypeptide(L)'
;MGALVAGAKYRGEFEERLKAVLEEVRKSDGKIILFIDELHLIVGAGKTDGAMDAGNMLKPMLARGELHCIGATTLDEYRQYIEKDAALERRFQPVQVDEPTVEDTISILRGLKERYEVYHGVKITDGALVAACLLYPSD
;
A
#
# COMPACT_ATOMS: atom_id res chain seq x y z
N MET A 1 -7.29 -5.02 -0.10
CA MET A 1 -7.89 -6.01 0.85
C MET A 1 -9.38 -5.77 1.09
N GLY A 2 -9.85 -4.53 1.31
CA GLY A 2 -11.27 -4.25 1.53
C GLY A 2 -12.22 -4.80 0.47
N ALA A 3 -11.84 -4.75 -0.82
CA ALA A 3 -12.67 -5.27 -1.90
C ALA A 3 -12.79 -6.82 -1.93
N LEU A 4 -11.80 -7.54 -1.40
CA LEU A 4 -11.84 -9.00 -1.26
C LEU A 4 -12.73 -9.44 -0.09
N VAL A 5 -12.81 -8.62 0.96
CA VAL A 5 -13.66 -8.87 2.13
C VAL A 5 -15.09 -8.41 1.88
N ALA A 6 -15.29 -7.31 1.13
CA ALA A 6 -16.60 -6.78 0.79
C ALA A 6 -17.34 -7.75 -0.15
N GLY A 7 -18.18 -8.59 0.40
CA GLY A 7 -18.99 -9.58 -0.32
C GLY A 7 -18.70 -11.04 0.05
N ALA A 8 -17.70 -11.31 0.88
CA ALA A 8 -17.52 -12.62 1.49
C ALA A 8 -18.46 -12.74 2.70
N LYS A 9 -19.43 -13.62 2.65
CA LYS A 9 -20.37 -13.87 3.76
C LYS A 9 -19.72 -14.68 4.89
N TYR A 10 -18.66 -15.43 4.57
CA TYR A 10 -18.01 -16.37 5.47
C TYR A 10 -16.48 -16.34 5.27
N ARG A 11 -15.75 -16.64 6.32
CA ARG A 11 -14.28 -16.73 6.34
C ARG A 11 -13.72 -17.62 5.21
N GLY A 12 -14.31 -18.79 4.98
CA GLY A 12 -13.87 -19.72 3.94
C GLY A 12 -14.01 -19.17 2.51
N GLU A 13 -15.01 -18.38 2.24
CA GLU A 13 -15.19 -17.74 0.92
C GLU A 13 -14.11 -16.70 0.64
N PHE A 14 -13.67 -15.95 1.65
CA PHE A 14 -12.55 -15.02 1.53
C PHE A 14 -11.23 -15.75 1.24
N GLU A 15 -10.96 -16.81 1.99
CA GLU A 15 -9.75 -17.63 1.80
C GLU A 15 -9.69 -18.25 0.40
N GLU A 16 -10.80 -18.79 -0.08
CA GLU A 16 -10.89 -19.35 -1.43
C GLU A 16 -10.64 -18.31 -2.52
N ARG A 17 -11.24 -17.13 -2.39
CA ARG A 17 -11.03 -16.03 -3.34
C ARG A 17 -9.59 -15.54 -3.32
N LEU A 18 -9.00 -15.36 -2.15
CA LEU A 18 -7.61 -14.95 -2.02
C LEU A 18 -6.68 -15.98 -2.64
N LYS A 19 -6.90 -17.26 -2.35
CA LYS A 19 -6.13 -18.38 -2.91
C LYS A 19 -6.19 -18.40 -4.44
N ALA A 20 -7.37 -18.22 -5.02
CA ALA A 20 -7.56 -18.17 -6.46
C ALA A 20 -6.76 -17.02 -7.10
N VAL A 21 -6.82 -15.81 -6.52
CA VAL A 21 -6.07 -14.65 -6.99
C VAL A 21 -4.55 -14.89 -6.90
N LEU A 22 -4.07 -15.42 -5.78
CA LEU A 22 -2.64 -15.69 -5.59
C LEU A 22 -2.11 -16.75 -6.56
N GLU A 23 -2.89 -17.78 -6.84
CA GLU A 23 -2.56 -18.79 -7.85
C GLU A 23 -2.49 -18.21 -9.26
N GLU A 24 -3.38 -17.30 -9.61
CA GLU A 24 -3.35 -16.59 -10.90
C GLU A 24 -2.10 -15.70 -11.02
N VAL A 25 -1.78 -14.93 -9.97
CA VAL A 25 -0.56 -14.12 -9.93
C VAL A 25 0.67 -15.00 -10.07
N ARG A 26 0.77 -16.12 -9.35
CA ARG A 26 1.87 -17.06 -9.42
C ARG A 26 2.04 -17.65 -10.83
N LYS A 27 0.94 -18.08 -11.46
CA LYS A 27 0.93 -18.65 -12.82
C LYS A 27 1.29 -17.64 -13.90
N SER A 28 1.19 -16.35 -13.63
CA SER A 28 1.53 -15.30 -14.58
C SER A 28 3.03 -15.19 -14.88
N ASP A 29 3.87 -15.87 -14.10
CA ASP A 29 5.34 -15.88 -14.26
C ASP A 29 5.93 -14.46 -14.32
N GLY A 30 5.56 -13.63 -13.34
CA GLY A 30 6.04 -12.26 -13.20
C GLY A 30 5.35 -11.20 -14.08
N LYS A 31 4.35 -11.58 -14.87
CA LYS A 31 3.58 -10.61 -15.68
C LYS A 31 2.59 -9.79 -14.85
N ILE A 32 2.25 -10.27 -13.66
CA ILE A 32 1.37 -9.59 -12.70
C ILE A 32 2.21 -9.21 -11.49
N ILE A 33 2.20 -7.93 -11.14
CA ILE A 33 2.81 -7.41 -9.92
C ILE A 33 1.71 -7.12 -8.92
N LEU A 34 1.80 -7.73 -7.74
CA LEU A 34 0.86 -7.52 -6.66
C LEU A 34 1.24 -6.26 -5.88
N PHE A 35 0.34 -5.31 -5.74
CA PHE A 35 0.52 -4.18 -4.83
C PHE A 35 -0.23 -4.43 -3.52
N ILE A 36 0.48 -4.34 -2.40
CA ILE A 36 -0.06 -4.53 -1.06
C ILE A 36 0.17 -3.26 -0.26
N ASP A 37 -0.90 -2.51 -0.01
CA ASP A 37 -0.88 -1.40 0.92
C ASP A 37 -0.92 -1.92 2.36
N GLU A 38 -0.29 -1.20 3.29
CA GLU A 38 -0.21 -1.60 4.70
C GLU A 38 0.33 -3.03 4.88
N LEU A 39 1.43 -3.37 4.18
CA LEU A 39 1.99 -4.73 4.16
C LEU A 39 2.20 -5.31 5.56
N HIS A 40 2.55 -4.49 6.54
CA HIS A 40 2.75 -4.89 7.93
C HIS A 40 1.52 -5.56 8.56
N LEU A 41 0.30 -5.18 8.16
CA LEU A 41 -0.94 -5.81 8.66
C LEU A 41 -1.05 -7.28 8.22
N ILE A 42 -0.44 -7.62 7.09
CA ILE A 42 -0.48 -8.97 6.54
C ILE A 42 0.64 -9.82 7.13
N VAL A 43 1.84 -9.25 7.31
CA VAL A 43 3.02 -10.04 7.66
C VAL A 43 3.28 -10.17 9.17
N GLY A 44 2.66 -9.38 10.02
CA GLY A 44 2.92 -9.50 11.45
C GLY A 44 2.07 -8.69 12.42
N ALA A 45 1.49 -7.57 11.99
CA ALA A 45 0.75 -6.67 12.87
C ALA A 45 -0.77 -6.91 12.88
N GLY A 46 -1.29 -7.68 11.93
CA GLY A 46 -2.73 -7.91 11.77
C GLY A 46 -3.30 -8.74 12.91
N LYS A 47 -4.16 -8.13 13.74
CA LYS A 47 -4.87 -8.80 14.84
C LYS A 47 -6.29 -9.23 14.44
N THR A 48 -6.75 -8.86 13.26
CA THR A 48 -8.06 -9.27 12.74
C THR A 48 -7.97 -10.62 12.08
N ASP A 49 -8.98 -11.46 12.25
CA ASP A 49 -9.00 -12.83 11.72
C ASP A 49 -8.69 -12.89 10.22
N GLY A 50 -9.28 -12.02 9.41
CA GLY A 50 -9.04 -12.00 7.97
C GLY A 50 -7.61 -11.56 7.57
N ALA A 51 -6.95 -10.69 8.34
CA ALA A 51 -5.57 -10.30 8.12
C ALA A 51 -4.59 -11.43 8.49
N MET A 52 -4.88 -12.16 9.57
CA MET A 52 -4.11 -13.36 9.96
C MET A 52 -4.19 -14.46 8.91
N ASP A 53 -5.36 -14.70 8.35
CA ASP A 53 -5.55 -15.71 7.30
C ASP A 53 -4.81 -15.33 6.02
N ALA A 54 -4.91 -14.07 5.60
CA ALA A 54 -4.16 -13.56 4.46
C ALA A 54 -2.64 -13.63 4.70
N GLY A 55 -2.18 -13.31 5.90
CA GLY A 55 -0.77 -13.38 6.28
C GLY A 55 -0.21 -14.79 6.22
N ASN A 56 -0.96 -15.77 6.73
CA ASN A 56 -0.58 -17.18 6.71
C ASN A 56 -0.45 -17.73 5.28
N MET A 57 -1.20 -17.20 4.33
CA MET A 57 -1.13 -17.59 2.92
C MET A 57 -0.05 -16.84 2.15
N LEU A 58 0.05 -15.54 2.34
CA LEU A 58 0.96 -14.66 1.58
C LEU A 58 2.41 -14.75 2.04
N LYS A 59 2.66 -14.77 3.35
CA LYS A 59 4.00 -14.75 3.90
C LYS A 59 4.90 -15.87 3.38
N PRO A 60 4.48 -17.15 3.32
CA PRO A 60 5.28 -18.20 2.73
C PRO A 60 5.58 -17.99 1.25
N MET A 61 4.62 -17.51 0.46
CA MET A 61 4.80 -17.25 -0.98
C MET A 61 5.75 -16.08 -1.24
N LEU A 62 5.66 -15.02 -0.44
CA LEU A 62 6.60 -13.90 -0.47
C LEU A 62 8.01 -14.35 -0.08
N ALA A 63 8.14 -15.09 1.01
CA ALA A 63 9.43 -15.60 1.49
C ALA A 63 10.13 -16.53 0.48
N ARG A 64 9.38 -17.29 -0.32
CA ARG A 64 9.92 -18.12 -1.40
C ARG A 64 10.16 -17.39 -2.72
N GLY A 65 9.70 -16.14 -2.83
CA GLY A 65 9.80 -15.35 -4.07
C GLY A 65 8.87 -15.83 -5.20
N GLU A 66 7.77 -16.47 -4.85
CA GLU A 66 6.77 -16.95 -5.79
C GLU A 66 5.85 -15.82 -6.30
N LEU A 67 5.86 -14.67 -5.64
CA LEU A 67 5.06 -13.50 -5.97
C LEU A 67 5.97 -12.30 -6.24
N HIS A 68 5.73 -11.61 -7.35
CA HIS A 68 6.26 -10.28 -7.59
C HIS A 68 5.36 -9.28 -6.88
N CYS A 69 5.91 -8.55 -5.91
CA CYS A 69 5.13 -7.73 -4.99
C CYS A 69 5.79 -6.38 -4.72
N ILE A 70 4.97 -5.34 -4.69
CA ILE A 70 5.31 -4.03 -4.15
C ILE A 70 4.50 -3.87 -2.87
N GLY A 71 5.16 -3.72 -1.73
CA GLY A 71 4.53 -3.46 -0.44
C GLY A 71 4.73 -2.01 -0.01
N ALA A 72 3.68 -1.37 0.50
CA ALA A 72 3.77 -0.07 1.12
C ALA A 72 3.57 -0.19 2.64
N THR A 73 4.35 0.57 3.40
CA THR A 73 4.27 0.62 4.88
C THR A 73 4.99 1.86 5.39
N THR A 74 4.86 2.18 6.66
CA THR A 74 5.65 3.24 7.31
C THR A 74 7.06 2.74 7.67
N LEU A 75 7.99 3.66 7.91
CA LEU A 75 9.36 3.30 8.31
C LEU A 75 9.41 2.54 9.64
N ASP A 76 8.59 2.93 10.60
CA ASP A 76 8.57 2.28 11.93
C ASP A 76 8.01 0.86 11.85
N GLU A 77 6.97 0.66 11.08
CA GLU A 77 6.36 -0.66 10.86
C GLU A 77 7.26 -1.55 10.02
N TYR A 78 7.98 -0.99 9.03
CA TYR A 78 8.99 -1.72 8.29
C TYR A 78 10.07 -2.27 9.24
N ARG A 79 10.64 -1.42 10.10
CA ARG A 79 11.66 -1.82 11.09
C ARG A 79 11.13 -2.86 12.08
N GLN A 80 9.87 -2.75 12.46
CA GLN A 80 9.28 -3.62 13.46
C GLN A 80 8.90 -5.00 12.92
N TYR A 81 8.35 -5.08 11.71
CA TYR A 81 7.69 -6.28 11.18
C TYR A 81 8.36 -6.92 9.97
N ILE A 82 9.12 -6.16 9.18
CA ILE A 82 9.75 -6.66 7.95
C ILE A 82 11.24 -6.85 8.13
N GLU A 83 11.96 -5.83 8.58
CA GLU A 83 13.41 -5.88 8.77
C GLU A 83 13.84 -6.95 9.78
N LYS A 84 13.04 -7.22 10.81
CA LYS A 84 13.32 -8.26 11.80
C LYS A 84 13.00 -9.68 11.33
N ASP A 85 12.28 -9.83 10.25
CA ASP A 85 11.98 -11.14 9.66
C ASP A 85 12.96 -11.43 8.53
N ALA A 86 13.97 -12.24 8.81
CA ALA A 86 15.03 -12.57 7.86
C ALA A 86 14.55 -13.21 6.54
N ALA A 87 13.35 -13.81 6.53
CA ALA A 87 12.77 -14.37 5.32
C ALA A 87 12.16 -13.28 4.42
N LEU A 88 11.57 -12.24 5.00
CA LEU A 88 11.00 -11.09 4.27
C LEU A 88 12.09 -10.08 3.90
N GLU A 89 12.98 -9.75 4.81
CA GLU A 89 14.07 -8.80 4.61
C GLU A 89 14.89 -9.13 3.37
N ARG A 90 15.20 -10.39 3.15
CA ARG A 90 15.93 -10.86 1.95
C ARG A 90 15.15 -10.77 0.64
N ARG A 91 13.83 -10.53 0.69
CA ARG A 91 12.94 -10.54 -0.47
C ARG A 91 12.43 -9.15 -0.85
N PHE A 92 12.47 -8.22 0.08
CA PHE A 92 12.04 -6.85 -0.17
C PHE A 92 13.25 -5.91 -0.19
N GLN A 93 13.45 -5.26 -1.33
CA GLN A 93 14.39 -4.15 -1.42
C GLN A 93 13.67 -2.88 -0.94
N PRO A 94 14.11 -2.24 0.16
CA PRO A 94 13.48 -1.03 0.63
C PRO A 94 13.72 0.12 -0.35
N VAL A 95 12.66 0.87 -0.62
CA VAL A 95 12.67 2.13 -1.37
C VAL A 95 12.05 3.17 -0.46
N GLN A 96 12.88 4.05 0.08
CA GLN A 96 12.41 5.14 0.92
C GLN A 96 11.78 6.23 0.05
N VAL A 97 10.58 6.65 0.42
CA VAL A 97 9.87 7.77 -0.19
C VAL A 97 9.79 8.86 0.87
N ASP A 98 10.59 9.89 0.69
CA ASP A 98 10.61 11.04 1.59
C ASP A 98 9.44 11.99 1.28
N GLU A 99 9.14 12.87 2.23
CA GLU A 99 8.16 13.93 2.00
C GLU A 99 8.65 14.87 0.88
N PRO A 100 7.74 15.33 0.01
CA PRO A 100 8.11 16.25 -1.04
C PRO A 100 8.52 17.60 -0.44
N THR A 101 9.44 18.29 -1.11
CA THR A 101 9.80 19.67 -0.75
C THR A 101 8.59 20.60 -0.92
N VAL A 102 8.65 21.80 -0.36
CA VAL A 102 7.60 22.82 -0.55
C VAL A 102 7.40 23.12 -2.04
N GLU A 103 8.46 23.20 -2.83
CA GLU A 103 8.40 23.42 -4.28
C GLU A 103 7.73 22.27 -5.01
N ASP A 104 8.08 21.04 -4.67
CA ASP A 104 7.44 19.84 -5.23
C ASP A 104 5.97 19.76 -4.85
N THR A 105 5.64 20.07 -3.59
CA THR A 105 4.26 20.09 -3.10
C THR A 105 3.41 21.11 -3.86
N ILE A 106 3.92 22.32 -4.08
CA ILE A 106 3.24 23.34 -4.90
C ILE A 106 3.00 22.81 -6.32
N SER A 107 4.00 22.16 -6.92
CA SER A 107 3.90 21.59 -8.26
C SER A 107 2.85 20.48 -8.35
N ILE A 108 2.81 19.59 -7.34
CA ILE A 108 1.80 18.55 -7.21
C ILE A 108 0.40 19.15 -7.08
N LEU A 109 0.23 20.14 -6.21
CA LEU A 109 -1.07 20.81 -6.00
C LEU A 109 -1.55 21.53 -7.26
N ARG A 110 -0.64 22.15 -8.03
CA ARG A 110 -0.96 22.75 -9.33
C ARG A 110 -1.47 21.70 -10.32
N GLY A 111 -0.86 20.53 -10.36
CA GLY A 111 -1.30 19.41 -11.19
C GLY A 111 -2.66 18.84 -10.81
N LEU A 112 -3.03 18.91 -9.54
CA LEU A 112 -4.31 18.41 -9.02
C LEU A 112 -5.43 19.46 -9.06
N LYS A 113 -5.09 20.75 -9.11
CA LYS A 113 -5.98 21.89 -8.99
C LYS A 113 -7.23 21.78 -9.86
N GLU A 114 -7.06 21.55 -11.15
CA GLU A 114 -8.16 21.52 -12.11
C GLU A 114 -9.20 20.45 -11.75
N ARG A 115 -8.76 19.28 -11.31
CA ARG A 115 -9.66 18.19 -10.90
C ARG A 115 -10.50 18.55 -9.69
N TYR A 116 -9.90 19.23 -8.70
CA TYR A 116 -10.62 19.71 -7.53
C TYR A 116 -11.56 20.87 -7.85
N GLU A 117 -11.15 21.82 -8.70
CA GLU A 117 -11.99 22.92 -9.16
C GLU A 117 -13.26 22.41 -9.86
N VAL A 118 -13.10 21.44 -10.77
CA VAL A 118 -14.24 20.83 -11.50
C VAL A 118 -15.15 20.07 -10.55
N TYR A 119 -14.58 19.24 -9.67
CA TYR A 119 -15.39 18.42 -8.76
C TYR A 119 -16.20 19.25 -7.75
N HIS A 120 -15.60 20.31 -7.21
CA HIS A 120 -16.21 21.13 -6.17
C HIS A 120 -16.91 22.40 -6.71
N GLY A 121 -16.80 22.72 -7.99
CA GLY A 121 -17.39 23.90 -8.59
C GLY A 121 -16.81 25.23 -8.08
N VAL A 122 -15.53 25.21 -7.69
CA VAL A 122 -14.82 26.38 -7.10
C VAL A 122 -13.60 26.74 -7.94
N LYS A 123 -13.07 27.95 -7.72
CA LYS A 123 -11.79 28.40 -8.27
C LYS A 123 -10.74 28.47 -7.15
N ILE A 124 -9.59 27.84 -7.38
CA ILE A 124 -8.46 27.85 -6.47
C ILE A 124 -7.38 28.78 -7.02
N THR A 125 -7.00 29.80 -6.30
CA THR A 125 -5.93 30.72 -6.73
C THR A 125 -4.55 30.07 -6.50
N ASP A 126 -3.56 30.45 -7.30
CA ASP A 126 -2.19 29.96 -7.11
C ASP A 126 -1.62 30.40 -5.74
N GLY A 127 -1.95 31.60 -5.30
CA GLY A 127 -1.59 32.09 -3.97
C GLY A 127 -2.15 31.23 -2.82
N ALA A 128 -3.35 30.65 -2.99
CA ALA A 128 -3.91 29.74 -2.00
C ALA A 128 -3.12 28.43 -1.90
N LEU A 129 -2.62 27.90 -3.03
CA LEU A 129 -1.78 26.70 -3.06
C LEU A 129 -0.45 26.95 -2.35
N VAL A 130 0.19 28.07 -2.64
CA VAL A 130 1.45 28.47 -1.98
C VAL A 130 1.24 28.66 -0.48
N ALA A 131 0.16 29.38 -0.10
CA ALA A 131 -0.15 29.61 1.31
C ALA A 131 -0.41 28.31 2.08
N ALA A 132 -1.11 27.34 1.47
CA ALA A 132 -1.36 26.03 2.08
C ALA A 132 -0.04 25.29 2.40
N CYS A 133 0.94 25.33 1.52
CA CYS A 133 2.24 24.69 1.73
C CYS A 133 3.10 25.41 2.78
N LEU A 134 2.94 26.71 2.98
CA LEU A 134 3.75 27.48 3.93
C LEU A 134 3.13 27.56 5.33
N LEU A 135 1.80 27.45 5.44
CA LEU A 135 1.08 27.55 6.72
C LEU A 135 0.97 26.24 7.47
N TYR A 136 1.20 25.12 6.82
CA TYR A 136 1.24 23.79 7.42
C TYR A 136 2.62 23.16 7.12
N PRO A 137 3.70 23.63 7.79
CA PRO A 137 4.93 22.85 7.78
C PRO A 137 4.64 21.50 8.38
N SER A 138 5.04 20.43 7.71
CA SER A 138 5.10 19.09 8.29
C SER A 138 6.01 19.13 9.50
N ASP A 139 5.52 18.68 10.64
CA ASP A 139 6.31 18.51 11.86
C ASP A 139 7.40 17.45 11.66
#